data_598e8f002f372a550a2942bc28ad9897
#
_entry.id   598e8f002f372a550a2942bc28ad9897
#
_cell.length_a   1.000
_cell.length_b   1.000
_cell.length_c   1.000
_cell.angle_alpha   90.00
_cell.angle_beta   90.00
_cell.angle_gamma   90.00
#
_symmetry.space_group_name_H-M   'P 1'
#
loop_
_entity.id
_entity.type
_entity.pdbx_description
1 polymer ?
#
loop_
_entity_poly.entity_id
_entity_poly.type
_entity_poly.pdbx_seq_one_letter_code
_entity_poly.pdbx_strand_id
1 'polypeptide(L)'
;MTIPPTMRAVLLTRHGDLDALVVVDDHPTPQPGPGEVLVRVDACAINNTDVNTRVGWYAQDDDDAGAWGGELDFPVVQGADVCGVIAAVGEGVAHERVGEQVLVDPWVRDSAAPDDLERAGYIGSEYDGGYAEFLVAPAVNAHPVSRRLTPVQLASFPTSAGTALDMLRRAGVAAGEQVLITGASGGVGGYAVQIAKALGAIPIGVCAPAKSAGVRGLGAAHTIDRDAELGPALAALGVGRVDVVADVVGGPQWPSYLAALRRGGRYVISGAIGGPLVELDLRTLYLEDLTLIGATITAPSVFAELVRLIEAGAIQPAVAATFPLAQIKAAQQAFIAKDFVGKIVLDVAAG
;
A
#
# COMPACT_ATOMS: atom_id res chain seq x y z
N MET A 1 -16.46 -25.36 -7.61
CA MET A 1 -15.20 -25.25 -8.43
C MET A 1 -14.27 -26.36 -7.97
N THR A 2 -13.60 -27.06 -8.88
CA THR A 2 -12.58 -28.04 -8.49
C THR A 2 -11.26 -27.31 -8.25
N ILE A 3 -10.67 -27.46 -7.08
CA ILE A 3 -9.37 -26.88 -6.74
C ILE A 3 -8.29 -27.83 -7.29
N PRO A 4 -7.37 -27.36 -8.15
CA PRO A 4 -6.29 -28.20 -8.68
C PRO A 4 -5.25 -28.49 -7.59
N PRO A 5 -4.51 -29.61 -7.66
CA PRO A 5 -3.48 -29.95 -6.67
C PRO A 5 -2.25 -29.04 -6.76
N THR A 6 -2.01 -28.44 -7.93
CA THR A 6 -0.91 -27.50 -8.19
C THR A 6 -1.45 -26.27 -8.90
N MET A 7 -0.73 -25.17 -8.79
CA MET A 7 -1.10 -23.87 -9.32
C MET A 7 0.09 -23.15 -9.94
N ARG A 8 -0.19 -22.16 -10.78
CA ARG A 8 0.82 -21.19 -11.19
C ARG A 8 1.11 -20.23 -10.04
N ALA A 9 2.41 -19.97 -9.82
CA ALA A 9 2.90 -18.99 -8.85
C ALA A 9 4.17 -18.31 -9.34
N VAL A 10 4.49 -17.16 -8.75
CA VAL A 10 5.78 -16.50 -8.89
C VAL A 10 6.52 -16.60 -7.57
N LEU A 11 7.61 -17.32 -7.59
CA LEU A 11 8.48 -17.54 -6.43
C LEU A 11 9.59 -16.48 -6.41
N LEU A 12 9.74 -15.78 -5.31
CA LEU A 12 10.96 -15.08 -4.97
C LEU A 12 11.90 -16.08 -4.31
N THR A 13 12.98 -16.44 -5.00
CA THR A 13 13.88 -17.54 -4.58
C THR A 13 15.06 -17.08 -3.73
N ARG A 14 15.35 -15.80 -3.72
CA ARG A 14 16.41 -15.11 -2.96
C ARG A 14 16.24 -13.61 -3.06
N HIS A 15 16.95 -12.84 -2.25
CA HIS A 15 17.14 -11.42 -2.55
C HIS A 15 17.91 -11.23 -3.85
N GLY A 16 17.60 -10.16 -4.60
CA GLY A 16 18.32 -9.81 -5.82
C GLY A 16 17.49 -9.06 -6.85
N ASP A 17 17.96 -9.10 -8.09
CA ASP A 17 17.30 -8.47 -9.23
C ASP A 17 16.07 -9.27 -9.71
N LEU A 18 15.51 -8.89 -10.84
CA LEU A 18 14.33 -9.53 -11.42
C LEU A 18 14.50 -11.02 -11.75
N ASP A 19 15.73 -11.50 -11.87
CA ASP A 19 16.03 -12.92 -12.09
C ASP A 19 15.69 -13.78 -10.86
N ALA A 20 15.63 -13.20 -9.66
CA ALA A 20 15.18 -13.86 -8.44
C ALA A 20 13.70 -14.25 -8.46
N LEU A 21 12.90 -13.65 -9.36
CA LEU A 21 11.50 -14.01 -9.58
C LEU A 21 11.40 -15.15 -10.60
N VAL A 22 10.85 -16.28 -10.19
CA VAL A 22 10.69 -17.49 -11.02
C VAL A 22 9.21 -17.83 -11.14
N VAL A 23 8.69 -17.86 -12.37
CA VAL A 23 7.32 -18.33 -12.65
C VAL A 23 7.35 -19.86 -12.71
N VAL A 24 6.46 -20.50 -11.97
CA VAL A 24 6.28 -21.96 -11.96
C VAL A 24 4.81 -22.31 -12.17
N ASP A 25 4.51 -23.45 -12.81
CA ASP A 25 3.15 -23.91 -13.08
C ASP A 25 2.73 -25.10 -12.17
N ASP A 26 3.61 -25.56 -11.31
CA ASP A 26 3.47 -26.78 -10.50
C ASP A 26 3.63 -26.54 -8.99
N HIS A 27 3.48 -25.28 -8.55
CA HIS A 27 3.51 -24.96 -7.11
C HIS A 27 2.33 -25.63 -6.40
N PRO A 28 2.54 -26.28 -5.23
CA PRO A 28 1.43 -26.90 -4.51
C PRO A 28 0.33 -25.91 -4.15
N THR A 29 -0.92 -26.23 -4.45
CA THR A 29 -2.06 -25.41 -4.02
C THR A 29 -2.24 -25.55 -2.51
N PRO A 30 -2.20 -24.46 -1.72
CA PRO A 30 -2.32 -24.52 -0.28
C PRO A 30 -3.75 -24.94 0.14
N GLN A 31 -3.89 -25.43 1.37
CA GLN A 31 -5.18 -25.78 1.95
C GLN A 31 -5.46 -24.90 3.16
N PRO A 32 -6.69 -24.37 3.32
CA PRO A 32 -7.03 -23.52 4.45
C PRO A 32 -7.09 -24.35 5.74
N GLY A 33 -6.36 -23.88 6.76
CA GLY A 33 -6.43 -24.41 8.13
C GLY A 33 -7.66 -23.89 8.90
N PRO A 34 -7.79 -24.23 10.20
CA PRO A 34 -8.86 -23.70 11.04
C PRO A 34 -8.86 -22.17 11.09
N GLY A 35 -10.03 -21.56 10.86
CA GLY A 35 -10.19 -20.11 10.86
C GLY A 35 -9.72 -19.41 9.58
N GLU A 36 -9.28 -20.14 8.56
CA GLU A 36 -8.74 -19.61 7.31
C GLU A 36 -9.69 -19.84 6.13
N VAL A 37 -9.42 -19.11 5.06
CA VAL A 37 -10.07 -19.26 3.75
C VAL A 37 -9.02 -19.46 2.67
N LEU A 38 -9.35 -20.26 1.66
CA LEU A 38 -8.61 -20.33 0.40
C LEU A 38 -9.26 -19.35 -0.57
N VAL A 39 -8.53 -18.36 -1.00
CA VAL A 39 -8.95 -17.37 -2.00
C VAL A 39 -8.37 -17.76 -3.35
N ARG A 40 -9.22 -17.97 -4.35
CA ARG A 40 -8.77 -17.94 -5.74
C ARG A 40 -8.49 -16.49 -6.10
N VAL A 41 -7.26 -16.20 -6.47
CA VAL A 41 -6.82 -14.84 -6.78
C VAL A 41 -7.26 -14.50 -8.21
N ASP A 42 -8.03 -13.44 -8.37
CA ASP A 42 -8.41 -12.93 -9.68
C ASP A 42 -7.44 -11.82 -10.13
N ALA A 43 -6.97 -10.99 -9.19
CA ALA A 43 -5.98 -9.93 -9.47
C ALA A 43 -5.14 -9.60 -8.23
N CYS A 44 -3.89 -9.16 -8.45
CA CYS A 44 -2.98 -8.68 -7.41
C CYS A 44 -2.15 -7.48 -7.89
N ALA A 45 -2.09 -6.39 -7.11
CA ALA A 45 -1.34 -5.20 -7.53
C ALA A 45 0.07 -5.15 -6.95
N ILE A 46 0.97 -4.46 -7.67
CA ILE A 46 2.38 -4.28 -7.29
C ILE A 46 2.54 -3.08 -6.35
N ASN A 47 3.39 -3.24 -5.35
CA ASN A 47 3.77 -2.22 -4.37
C ASN A 47 5.28 -2.00 -4.30
N ASN A 48 5.73 -0.90 -3.68
CA ASN A 48 7.14 -0.72 -3.37
C ASN A 48 7.66 -1.80 -2.43
N THR A 49 6.83 -2.28 -1.51
CA THR A 49 7.21 -3.34 -0.58
C THR A 49 7.62 -4.62 -1.31
N ASP A 50 6.97 -5.00 -2.41
CA ASP A 50 7.38 -6.17 -3.19
C ASP A 50 8.79 -6.00 -3.78
N VAL A 51 9.09 -4.80 -4.30
CA VAL A 51 10.43 -4.48 -4.83
C VAL A 51 11.45 -4.41 -3.70
N ASN A 52 11.13 -3.74 -2.59
CA ASN A 52 12.00 -3.58 -1.44
C ASN A 52 12.35 -4.94 -0.80
N THR A 53 11.36 -5.80 -0.60
CA THR A 53 11.56 -7.17 -0.11
C THR A 53 12.44 -7.97 -1.07
N ARG A 54 12.17 -7.87 -2.38
CA ARG A 54 12.98 -8.58 -3.38
C ARG A 54 14.46 -8.15 -3.36
N VAL A 55 14.74 -6.84 -3.23
CA VAL A 55 16.13 -6.36 -3.22
C VAL A 55 16.79 -6.41 -1.84
N GLY A 56 16.09 -6.87 -0.79
CA GLY A 56 16.62 -6.93 0.57
C GLY A 56 16.71 -5.56 1.27
N TRP A 57 15.93 -4.56 0.85
CA TRP A 57 15.99 -3.20 1.40
C TRP A 57 15.64 -3.13 2.89
N TYR A 58 14.81 -4.06 3.37
CA TYR A 58 14.44 -4.17 4.79
C TYR A 58 15.43 -5.01 5.60
N ALA A 59 16.26 -5.83 4.96
CA ALA A 59 17.36 -6.51 5.61
C ALA A 59 18.49 -5.51 5.81
N GLN A 60 18.73 -5.07 7.04
CA GLN A 60 19.91 -4.26 7.37
C GLN A 60 21.11 -5.18 7.55
N ASP A 61 22.33 -4.63 7.27
CA ASP A 61 23.59 -5.34 7.38
C ASP A 61 23.75 -6.06 8.74
N ASP A 62 24.39 -7.18 8.70
CA ASP A 62 24.72 -8.28 9.61
C ASP A 62 24.68 -8.09 11.16
N ASP A 63 24.46 -6.92 11.74
CA ASP A 63 24.57 -6.70 13.18
C ASP A 63 23.32 -6.12 13.89
N ASP A 64 22.26 -5.75 13.15
CA ASP A 64 21.04 -5.21 13.76
C ASP A 64 19.79 -6.05 13.40
N ALA A 65 19.43 -6.94 14.32
CA ALA A 65 18.17 -7.70 14.32
C ALA A 65 16.92 -6.80 14.49
N GLY A 66 16.97 -5.57 14.00
CA GLY A 66 15.94 -4.54 14.14
C GLY A 66 15.26 -4.16 12.83
N ALA A 67 15.59 -4.78 11.73
CA ALA A 67 14.88 -4.60 10.49
C ALA A 67 13.58 -5.39 10.50
N TRP A 68 12.59 -4.82 9.95
CA TRP A 68 11.27 -5.30 9.69
C TRP A 68 11.25 -6.69 9.06
N GLY A 69 10.66 -7.65 9.75
CA GLY A 69 10.61 -9.03 9.30
C GLY A 69 11.98 -9.71 9.43
N GLY A 70 12.07 -10.74 10.23
CA GLY A 70 13.24 -11.59 10.33
C GLY A 70 13.75 -12.10 8.98
N GLU A 71 14.72 -12.97 9.00
CA GLU A 71 15.21 -13.66 7.80
C GLU A 71 14.05 -14.31 7.06
N LEU A 72 13.85 -13.95 5.77
CA LEU A 72 12.78 -14.55 4.96
C LEU A 72 13.14 -15.98 4.61
N ASP A 73 12.21 -16.90 4.82
CA ASP A 73 12.33 -18.29 4.40
C ASP A 73 12.04 -18.41 2.90
N PHE A 74 13.08 -18.35 2.09
CA PHE A 74 12.94 -18.55 0.64
C PHE A 74 12.71 -20.03 0.26
N PRO A 75 11.89 -20.31 -0.79
CA PRO A 75 11.19 -19.35 -1.64
C PRO A 75 9.90 -18.83 -0.99
N VAL A 76 9.51 -17.58 -1.31
CA VAL A 76 8.26 -16.96 -0.87
C VAL A 76 7.45 -16.47 -2.08
N VAL A 77 6.13 -16.55 -2.02
CA VAL A 77 5.22 -15.94 -2.99
C VAL A 77 4.91 -14.52 -2.54
N GLN A 78 5.29 -13.52 -3.33
CA GLN A 78 5.00 -12.11 -3.02
C GLN A 78 3.58 -11.70 -3.41
N GLY A 79 3.22 -10.41 -3.16
CA GLY A 79 1.96 -9.80 -3.59
C GLY A 79 0.93 -9.67 -2.48
N ALA A 80 0.78 -8.44 -1.96
CA ALA A 80 -0.09 -8.13 -0.84
C ALA A 80 -1.51 -7.70 -1.24
N ASP A 81 -1.66 -7.12 -2.43
CA ASP A 81 -2.89 -6.47 -2.88
C ASP A 81 -3.82 -7.44 -3.60
N VAL A 82 -4.51 -8.28 -2.85
CA VAL A 82 -5.32 -9.38 -3.41
C VAL A 82 -6.80 -9.04 -3.51
N CYS A 83 -7.37 -9.21 -4.70
CA CYS A 83 -8.79 -9.37 -4.94
C CYS A 83 -9.04 -10.75 -5.53
N GLY A 84 -10.03 -11.47 -4.99
CA GLY A 84 -10.36 -12.80 -5.46
C GLY A 84 -11.71 -13.30 -4.94
N VAL A 85 -11.93 -14.61 -5.07
CA VAL A 85 -13.14 -15.28 -4.63
C VAL A 85 -12.80 -16.41 -3.68
N ILE A 86 -13.48 -16.52 -2.56
CA ILE A 86 -13.31 -17.64 -1.62
C ILE A 86 -13.68 -18.95 -2.32
N ALA A 87 -12.68 -19.82 -2.48
CA ALA A 87 -12.81 -21.12 -3.14
C ALA A 87 -13.11 -22.26 -2.16
N ALA A 88 -12.55 -22.15 -0.94
CA ALA A 88 -12.79 -23.10 0.16
C ALA A 88 -12.64 -22.38 1.51
N VAL A 89 -13.15 -23.02 2.55
CA VAL A 89 -13.07 -22.53 3.94
C VAL A 89 -12.53 -23.64 4.84
N GLY A 90 -11.73 -23.25 5.83
CA GLY A 90 -11.24 -24.15 6.87
C GLY A 90 -12.26 -24.37 7.99
N GLU A 91 -11.88 -25.19 8.96
CA GLU A 91 -12.70 -25.47 10.12
C GLU A 91 -13.04 -24.17 10.89
N GLY A 92 -14.29 -24.06 11.34
CA GLY A 92 -14.78 -22.89 12.09
C GLY A 92 -15.19 -21.69 11.23
N VAL A 93 -14.99 -21.73 9.90
CA VAL A 93 -15.45 -20.69 8.98
C VAL A 93 -16.77 -21.11 8.32
N ALA A 94 -17.74 -20.18 8.24
CA ALA A 94 -19.05 -20.46 7.65
C ALA A 94 -18.93 -20.84 6.16
N HIS A 95 -19.52 -21.96 5.76
CA HIS A 95 -19.41 -22.51 4.40
C HIS A 95 -20.07 -21.60 3.35
N GLU A 96 -21.05 -20.80 3.74
CA GLU A 96 -21.77 -19.82 2.93
C GLU A 96 -20.86 -18.74 2.36
N ARG A 97 -19.67 -18.56 2.94
CA ARG A 97 -18.64 -17.65 2.43
C ARG A 97 -18.01 -18.10 1.11
N VAL A 98 -18.12 -19.39 0.76
CA VAL A 98 -17.64 -19.89 -0.54
C VAL A 98 -18.38 -19.19 -1.68
N GLY A 99 -17.63 -18.58 -2.59
CA GLY A 99 -18.16 -17.78 -3.70
C GLY A 99 -18.24 -16.27 -3.41
N GLU A 100 -17.96 -15.82 -2.18
CA GLU A 100 -17.82 -14.40 -1.87
C GLU A 100 -16.64 -13.79 -2.63
N GLN A 101 -16.83 -12.62 -3.26
CA GLN A 101 -15.73 -11.80 -3.73
C GLN A 101 -15.18 -10.99 -2.57
N VAL A 102 -13.85 -11.03 -2.41
CA VAL A 102 -13.18 -10.42 -1.26
C VAL A 102 -11.99 -9.56 -1.67
N LEU A 103 -11.73 -8.52 -0.87
CA LEU A 103 -10.43 -7.89 -0.73
C LEU A 103 -9.74 -8.45 0.51
N VAL A 104 -8.46 -8.75 0.40
CA VAL A 104 -7.69 -9.29 1.52
C VAL A 104 -6.92 -8.15 2.20
N ASP A 105 -7.14 -7.99 3.52
CA ASP A 105 -6.29 -7.15 4.37
C ASP A 105 -4.91 -7.82 4.47
N PRO A 106 -3.83 -7.17 4.02
CA PRO A 106 -2.51 -7.79 4.00
C PRO A 106 -1.88 -7.95 5.39
N TRP A 107 -2.41 -7.30 6.43
CA TRP A 107 -1.88 -7.38 7.79
C TRP A 107 -2.49 -8.53 8.58
N VAL A 108 -1.75 -9.64 8.69
CA VAL A 108 -2.14 -10.79 9.51
C VAL A 108 -1.71 -10.56 10.96
N ARG A 109 -2.65 -10.65 11.89
CA ARG A 109 -2.42 -10.50 13.32
C ARG A 109 -2.50 -11.83 14.04
N ASP A 110 -1.67 -12.00 15.05
CA ASP A 110 -1.80 -13.15 15.94
C ASP A 110 -3.16 -13.11 16.65
N SER A 111 -3.99 -14.13 16.42
CA SER A 111 -5.33 -14.22 17.03
C SER A 111 -5.29 -14.31 18.55
N ALA A 112 -4.18 -14.81 19.14
CA ALA A 112 -3.99 -14.90 20.58
C ALA A 112 -3.51 -13.57 21.21
N ALA A 113 -2.95 -12.66 20.41
CA ALA A 113 -2.41 -11.37 20.84
C ALA A 113 -2.60 -10.29 19.75
N PRO A 114 -3.84 -9.92 19.38
CA PRO A 114 -4.11 -9.06 18.22
C PRO A 114 -3.59 -7.62 18.35
N ASP A 115 -3.32 -7.18 19.57
CA ASP A 115 -2.77 -5.85 19.87
C ASP A 115 -1.23 -5.85 19.92
N ASP A 116 -0.59 -7.01 19.89
CA ASP A 116 0.86 -7.14 19.84
C ASP A 116 1.34 -7.00 18.40
N LEU A 117 1.79 -5.81 18.04
CA LEU A 117 2.22 -5.50 16.68
C LEU A 117 3.54 -6.17 16.28
N GLU A 118 4.37 -6.57 17.23
CA GLU A 118 5.61 -7.33 17.00
C GLU A 118 5.32 -8.74 16.44
N ARG A 119 4.08 -9.22 16.61
CA ARG A 119 3.62 -10.51 16.11
C ARG A 119 2.76 -10.41 14.85
N ALA A 120 2.62 -9.19 14.31
CA ALA A 120 1.93 -8.99 13.06
C ALA A 120 2.84 -9.39 11.89
N GLY A 121 2.30 -10.12 10.92
CA GLY A 121 2.99 -10.43 9.68
C GLY A 121 2.26 -9.87 8.47
N TYR A 122 2.91 -9.90 7.33
CA TYR A 122 2.42 -9.29 6.10
C TYR A 122 2.33 -10.31 4.96
N ILE A 123 1.21 -10.33 4.27
CA ILE A 123 0.98 -11.17 3.10
C ILE A 123 1.91 -10.70 1.97
N GLY A 124 2.66 -11.65 1.39
CA GLY A 124 3.69 -11.39 0.39
C GLY A 124 5.09 -11.15 0.96
N SER A 125 5.27 -11.36 2.27
CA SER A 125 6.54 -11.30 3.00
C SER A 125 6.62 -12.46 4.00
N GLU A 126 6.09 -12.31 5.23
CA GLU A 126 6.05 -13.37 6.26
C GLU A 126 5.05 -14.49 5.92
N TYR A 127 4.07 -14.20 5.08
CA TYR A 127 3.10 -15.15 4.55
C TYR A 127 3.12 -15.11 3.03
N ASP A 128 2.88 -16.25 2.38
CA ASP A 128 2.72 -16.30 0.93
C ASP A 128 1.61 -15.37 0.46
N GLY A 129 1.83 -14.73 -0.68
CA GLY A 129 0.98 -13.67 -1.23
C GLY A 129 0.24 -14.05 -2.50
N GLY A 130 -0.31 -13.03 -3.15
CA GLY A 130 -1.21 -13.17 -4.29
C GLY A 130 -0.54 -13.20 -5.67
N TYR A 131 0.79 -13.33 -5.76
CA TYR A 131 1.42 -13.64 -7.04
C TYR A 131 1.31 -15.13 -7.35
N ALA A 132 0.12 -15.68 -7.13
CA ALA A 132 -0.28 -17.05 -7.35
C ALA A 132 -1.76 -17.15 -7.66
N GLU A 133 -2.22 -18.28 -8.21
CA GLU A 133 -3.64 -18.51 -8.51
C GLU A 133 -4.50 -18.71 -7.25
N PHE A 134 -3.89 -19.12 -6.15
CA PHE A 134 -4.57 -19.29 -4.86
C PHE A 134 -3.72 -18.77 -3.71
N LEU A 135 -4.40 -18.25 -2.68
CA LEU A 135 -3.84 -17.72 -1.45
C LEU A 135 -4.63 -18.22 -0.26
N VAL A 136 -3.98 -18.63 0.82
CA VAL A 136 -4.61 -18.83 2.13
C VAL A 136 -4.48 -17.57 2.96
N ALA A 137 -5.57 -17.14 3.59
CA ALA A 137 -5.60 -16.02 4.51
C ALA A 137 -6.54 -16.30 5.69
N PRO A 138 -6.32 -15.68 6.86
CA PRO A 138 -7.30 -15.71 7.94
C PRO A 138 -8.66 -15.19 7.45
N ALA A 139 -9.74 -15.85 7.82
CA ALA A 139 -11.08 -15.48 7.37
C ALA A 139 -11.48 -14.05 7.75
N VAL A 140 -10.91 -13.52 8.82
CA VAL A 140 -11.12 -12.14 9.29
C VAL A 140 -10.45 -11.10 8.38
N ASN A 141 -9.40 -11.49 7.65
CA ASN A 141 -8.71 -10.64 6.68
C ASN A 141 -9.40 -10.60 5.30
N ALA A 142 -10.29 -11.56 5.01
CA ALA A 142 -11.02 -11.64 3.75
C ALA A 142 -12.33 -10.83 3.83
N HIS A 143 -12.27 -9.57 3.43
CA HIS A 143 -13.40 -8.63 3.51
C HIS A 143 -14.29 -8.73 2.28
N PRO A 144 -15.59 -9.03 2.43
CA PRO A 144 -16.51 -9.12 1.29
C PRO A 144 -16.67 -7.75 0.62
N VAL A 145 -16.67 -7.77 -0.71
CA VAL A 145 -16.87 -6.58 -1.55
C VAL A 145 -17.85 -6.87 -2.69
N SER A 146 -18.59 -5.86 -3.10
CA SER A 146 -19.53 -5.97 -4.22
C SER A 146 -18.81 -6.11 -5.56
N ARG A 147 -19.50 -6.66 -6.55
CA ARG A 147 -19.00 -6.83 -7.92
C ARG A 147 -19.23 -5.59 -8.82
N ARG A 148 -19.27 -4.38 -8.23
CA ARG A 148 -19.43 -3.13 -9.00
C ARG A 148 -18.16 -2.74 -9.74
N LEU A 149 -17.02 -3.07 -9.16
CA LEU A 149 -15.69 -2.88 -9.75
C LEU A 149 -15.12 -4.21 -10.21
N THR A 150 -14.27 -4.20 -11.22
CA THR A 150 -13.57 -5.40 -11.68
C THR A 150 -12.52 -5.82 -10.64
N PRO A 151 -12.09 -7.11 -10.61
CA PRO A 151 -11.03 -7.56 -9.72
C PRO A 151 -9.74 -6.73 -9.86
N VAL A 152 -9.35 -6.38 -11.09
CA VAL A 152 -8.19 -5.52 -11.38
C VAL A 152 -8.33 -4.13 -10.73
N GLN A 153 -9.53 -3.55 -10.78
CA GLN A 153 -9.82 -2.27 -10.12
C GLN A 153 -9.76 -2.41 -8.61
N LEU A 154 -10.37 -3.47 -8.06
CA LEU A 154 -10.40 -3.74 -6.62
C LEU A 154 -9.01 -4.01 -6.04
N ALA A 155 -8.17 -4.80 -6.72
CA ALA A 155 -6.80 -5.07 -6.29
C ALA A 155 -5.91 -3.81 -6.22
N SER A 156 -6.31 -2.68 -6.81
CA SER A 156 -5.53 -1.45 -6.73
C SER A 156 -5.55 -0.79 -5.34
N PHE A 157 -6.48 -1.17 -4.45
CA PHE A 157 -6.73 -0.47 -3.19
C PHE A 157 -5.91 -0.97 -1.98
N PRO A 158 -5.82 -2.28 -1.65
CA PRO A 158 -5.53 -2.77 -0.30
C PRO A 158 -4.37 -2.06 0.39
N THR A 159 -3.14 -2.30 -0.01
CA THR A 159 -1.95 -1.67 0.61
C THR A 159 -1.95 -0.15 0.44
N SER A 160 -2.15 0.32 -0.80
CA SER A 160 -1.94 1.73 -1.09
C SER A 160 -3.00 2.64 -0.46
N ALA A 161 -4.28 2.28 -0.57
CA ALA A 161 -5.34 3.07 0.03
C ALA A 161 -5.46 2.82 1.54
N GLY A 162 -5.17 1.60 2.01
CA GLY A 162 -5.09 1.28 3.44
C GLY A 162 -4.02 2.11 4.14
N THR A 163 -2.79 2.14 3.60
CA THR A 163 -1.70 2.99 4.12
C THR A 163 -2.07 4.46 4.10
N ALA A 164 -2.65 4.96 3.01
CA ALA A 164 -3.06 6.35 2.90
C ALA A 164 -4.13 6.72 3.94
N LEU A 165 -5.11 5.85 4.14
CA LEU A 165 -6.17 6.06 5.14
C LEU A 165 -5.61 6.04 6.56
N ASP A 166 -4.73 5.09 6.88
CA ASP A 166 -4.07 4.99 8.19
C ASP A 166 -3.24 6.25 8.50
N MET A 167 -2.42 6.70 7.54
CA MET A 167 -1.65 7.94 7.66
C MET A 167 -2.54 9.14 8.00
N LEU A 168 -3.61 9.36 7.24
CA LEU A 168 -4.49 10.50 7.41
C LEU A 168 -5.30 10.40 8.72
N ARG A 169 -5.68 9.19 9.15
CA ARG A 169 -6.35 8.95 10.42
C ARG A 169 -5.43 9.16 11.61
N ARG A 170 -4.19 8.65 11.57
CA ARG A 170 -3.17 8.90 12.62
C ARG A 170 -2.84 10.39 12.74
N ALA A 171 -2.75 11.09 11.61
CA ALA A 171 -2.56 12.53 11.59
C ALA A 171 -3.82 13.31 12.02
N GLY A 172 -4.97 12.67 12.21
CA GLY A 172 -6.22 13.33 12.61
C GLY A 172 -6.67 14.38 11.60
N VAL A 173 -6.55 14.09 10.30
CA VAL A 173 -6.94 15.02 9.24
C VAL A 173 -8.43 15.34 9.33
N ALA A 174 -8.76 16.63 9.30
CA ALA A 174 -10.12 17.16 9.43
C ALA A 174 -10.53 17.99 8.21
N ALA A 175 -11.85 18.21 8.08
CA ALA A 175 -12.39 19.03 7.02
C ALA A 175 -11.86 20.48 7.08
N GLY A 176 -11.52 21.03 5.90
CA GLY A 176 -10.95 22.36 5.74
C GLY A 176 -9.44 22.45 5.92
N GLU A 177 -8.77 21.41 6.44
CA GLU A 177 -7.32 21.41 6.59
C GLU A 177 -6.59 21.27 5.26
N GLN A 178 -5.47 21.97 5.14
CA GLN A 178 -4.56 21.86 3.99
C GLN A 178 -3.58 20.71 4.22
N VAL A 179 -3.60 19.73 3.33
CA VAL A 179 -2.78 18.53 3.42
C VAL A 179 -1.80 18.49 2.25
N LEU A 180 -0.51 18.68 2.53
CA LEU A 180 0.55 18.48 1.55
C LEU A 180 0.85 16.98 1.44
N ILE A 181 0.78 16.44 0.24
CA ILE A 181 0.95 15.01 -0.02
C ILE A 181 2.12 14.81 -0.97
N THR A 182 3.19 14.17 -0.51
CA THR A 182 4.34 13.85 -1.35
C THR A 182 4.09 12.58 -2.17
N GLY A 183 4.83 12.40 -3.27
CA GLY A 183 4.64 11.25 -4.13
C GLY A 183 3.20 11.09 -4.64
N ALA A 184 2.46 12.19 -4.80
CA ALA A 184 1.03 12.23 -5.07
C ALA A 184 0.60 11.50 -6.37
N SER A 185 1.52 11.19 -7.25
CA SER A 185 1.26 10.42 -8.47
C SER A 185 1.38 8.89 -8.29
N GLY A 186 1.93 8.43 -7.16
CA GLY A 186 2.06 7.00 -6.83
C GLY A 186 0.78 6.42 -6.23
N GLY A 187 0.83 5.13 -5.87
CA GLY A 187 -0.32 4.44 -5.27
C GLY A 187 -0.78 5.11 -3.98
N VAL A 188 0.08 5.13 -2.95
CA VAL A 188 -0.27 5.69 -1.62
C VAL A 188 -0.60 7.18 -1.72
N GLY A 189 0.27 7.99 -2.36
CA GLY A 189 0.03 9.42 -2.48
C GLY A 189 -1.23 9.77 -3.28
N GLY A 190 -1.54 9.00 -4.34
CA GLY A 190 -2.75 9.19 -5.14
C GLY A 190 -4.03 8.87 -4.36
N TYR A 191 -4.02 7.82 -3.54
CA TYR A 191 -5.14 7.54 -2.64
C TYR A 191 -5.21 8.51 -1.47
N ALA A 192 -4.07 8.98 -0.95
CA ALA A 192 -4.07 10.03 0.07
C ALA A 192 -4.74 11.31 -0.43
N VAL A 193 -4.54 11.69 -1.70
CA VAL A 193 -5.27 12.81 -2.35
C VAL A 193 -6.78 12.57 -2.34
N GLN A 194 -7.22 11.40 -2.79
CA GLN A 194 -8.65 11.07 -2.86
C GLN A 194 -9.29 11.02 -1.47
N ILE A 195 -8.62 10.37 -0.51
CA ILE A 195 -9.14 10.20 0.85
C ILE A 195 -9.16 11.55 1.59
N ALA A 196 -8.11 12.38 1.49
CA ALA A 196 -8.10 13.71 2.06
C ALA A 196 -9.28 14.55 1.56
N LYS A 197 -9.54 14.50 0.24
CA LYS A 197 -10.72 15.14 -0.36
C LYS A 197 -12.04 14.58 0.20
N ALA A 198 -12.15 13.25 0.33
CA ALA A 198 -13.35 12.60 0.88
C ALA A 198 -13.58 12.96 2.35
N LEU A 199 -12.53 13.26 3.11
CA LEU A 199 -12.57 13.79 4.48
C LEU A 199 -12.91 15.28 4.53
N GLY A 200 -13.09 15.96 3.39
CA GLY A 200 -13.35 17.39 3.30
C GLY A 200 -12.12 18.28 3.46
N ALA A 201 -10.92 17.70 3.47
CA ALA A 201 -9.67 18.45 3.48
C ALA A 201 -9.30 18.97 2.08
N ILE A 202 -8.27 19.82 2.02
CA ILE A 202 -7.78 20.46 0.79
C ILE A 202 -6.41 19.81 0.44
N PRO A 203 -6.37 18.79 -0.44
CA PRO A 203 -5.14 18.11 -0.78
C PRO A 203 -4.29 18.92 -1.77
N ILE A 204 -2.99 19.06 -1.45
CA ILE A 204 -1.96 19.69 -2.28
C ILE A 204 -0.95 18.60 -2.66
N GLY A 205 -0.94 18.19 -3.92
CA GLY A 205 -0.10 17.08 -4.37
C GLY A 205 1.28 17.54 -4.84
N VAL A 206 2.34 16.95 -4.32
CA VAL A 206 3.72 17.13 -4.81
C VAL A 206 4.03 16.02 -5.81
N CYS A 207 4.35 16.38 -7.06
CA CYS A 207 4.61 15.42 -8.14
C CYS A 207 5.45 16.02 -9.25
N ALA A 208 5.94 15.20 -10.19
CA ALA A 208 6.56 15.71 -11.41
C ALA A 208 5.55 16.50 -12.26
N PRO A 209 5.97 17.57 -12.97
CA PRO A 209 5.08 18.43 -13.76
C PRO A 209 4.23 17.66 -14.77
N ALA A 210 4.80 16.68 -15.45
CA ALA A 210 4.11 15.85 -16.44
C ALA A 210 2.93 15.04 -15.84
N LYS A 211 2.91 14.81 -14.53
CA LYS A 211 1.87 14.05 -13.82
C LYS A 211 0.82 14.93 -13.14
N SER A 212 1.02 16.25 -13.17
CA SER A 212 0.19 17.23 -12.47
C SER A 212 -1.30 17.12 -12.86
N ALA A 213 -1.60 16.95 -14.15
CA ALA A 213 -2.97 16.80 -14.63
C ALA A 213 -3.64 15.54 -14.06
N GLY A 214 -2.91 14.41 -14.03
CA GLY A 214 -3.40 13.15 -13.45
C GLY A 214 -3.66 13.30 -11.95
N VAL A 215 -2.75 13.93 -11.19
CA VAL A 215 -2.91 14.15 -9.75
C VAL A 215 -4.11 15.07 -9.44
N ARG A 216 -4.34 16.10 -10.26
CA ARG A 216 -5.57 16.91 -10.17
C ARG A 216 -6.82 16.10 -10.50
N GLY A 217 -6.74 15.20 -11.47
CA GLY A 217 -7.82 14.27 -11.80
C GLY A 217 -8.19 13.35 -10.63
N LEU A 218 -7.24 13.00 -9.76
CA LEU A 218 -7.50 12.27 -8.50
C LEU A 218 -8.18 13.14 -7.43
N GLY A 219 -8.21 14.45 -7.60
CA GLY A 219 -8.92 15.37 -6.70
C GLY A 219 -8.04 16.34 -5.93
N ALA A 220 -6.73 16.45 -6.25
CA ALA A 220 -5.88 17.48 -5.66
C ALA A 220 -6.39 18.88 -6.03
N ALA A 221 -6.53 19.75 -5.04
CA ALA A 221 -6.90 21.16 -5.24
C ALA A 221 -5.76 21.91 -5.95
N HIS A 222 -4.54 21.59 -5.59
CA HIS A 222 -3.33 22.16 -6.15
C HIS A 222 -2.27 21.08 -6.39
N THR A 223 -1.34 21.37 -7.29
CA THR A 223 -0.13 20.55 -7.49
C THR A 223 1.11 21.43 -7.44
N ILE A 224 2.16 20.93 -6.80
CA ILE A 224 3.48 21.57 -6.71
C ILE A 224 4.49 20.66 -7.39
N ASP A 225 5.39 21.24 -8.17
CA ASP A 225 6.52 20.51 -8.75
C ASP A 225 7.42 20.00 -7.62
N ARG A 226 7.79 18.72 -7.66
CA ARG A 226 8.64 18.07 -6.67
C ARG A 226 10.05 18.72 -6.57
N ASP A 227 10.49 19.40 -7.63
CA ASP A 227 11.80 20.04 -7.72
C ASP A 227 11.73 21.55 -7.41
N ALA A 228 10.53 22.09 -7.13
CA ALA A 228 10.34 23.50 -6.77
C ALA A 228 10.71 23.76 -5.30
N GLU A 229 11.12 25.00 -5.01
CA GLU A 229 11.21 25.49 -3.63
C GLU A 229 9.81 25.57 -3.00
N LEU A 230 9.57 24.76 -1.97
CA LEU A 230 8.22 24.52 -1.43
C LEU A 230 7.56 25.77 -0.85
N GLY A 231 8.31 26.58 -0.08
CA GLY A 231 7.77 27.81 0.53
C GLY A 231 7.24 28.82 -0.50
N PRO A 232 8.04 29.25 -1.49
CA PRO A 232 7.57 30.10 -2.58
C PRO A 232 6.43 29.49 -3.39
N ALA A 233 6.47 28.17 -3.65
CA ALA A 233 5.39 27.48 -4.37
C ALA A 233 4.07 27.51 -3.62
N LEU A 234 4.06 27.26 -2.31
CA LEU A 234 2.88 27.39 -1.45
C LEU A 234 2.36 28.84 -1.44
N ALA A 235 3.24 29.82 -1.29
CA ALA A 235 2.87 31.24 -1.31
C ALA A 235 2.20 31.66 -2.64
N ALA A 236 2.71 31.16 -3.77
CA ALA A 236 2.11 31.42 -5.10
C ALA A 236 0.70 30.83 -5.25
N LEU A 237 0.36 29.78 -4.48
CA LEU A 237 -0.98 29.21 -4.42
C LEU A 237 -1.92 29.96 -3.43
N GLY A 238 -1.44 31.00 -2.75
CA GLY A 238 -2.15 31.66 -1.68
C GLY A 238 -2.21 30.86 -0.38
N VAL A 239 -1.38 29.82 -0.29
CA VAL A 239 -1.21 28.95 0.88
C VAL A 239 0.04 29.42 1.64
N GLY A 240 -0.11 29.77 2.90
CA GLY A 240 1.05 30.18 3.72
C GLY A 240 1.79 28.95 4.25
N ARG A 241 1.15 28.24 5.15
CA ARG A 241 1.63 26.99 5.76
C ARG A 241 0.49 25.96 5.77
N VAL A 242 0.84 24.67 5.76
CA VAL A 242 -0.12 23.58 5.73
C VAL A 242 -0.37 23.01 7.12
N ASP A 243 -1.51 22.35 7.31
CA ASP A 243 -1.88 21.71 8.57
C ASP A 243 -1.19 20.37 8.76
N VAL A 244 -1.10 19.61 7.66
CA VAL A 244 -0.54 18.25 7.64
C VAL A 244 0.38 18.07 6.44
N VAL A 245 1.48 17.37 6.65
CA VAL A 245 2.29 16.77 5.60
C VAL A 245 2.13 15.26 5.69
N ALA A 246 1.63 14.63 4.62
CA ALA A 246 1.59 13.19 4.44
C ALA A 246 2.69 12.78 3.47
N ASP A 247 3.75 12.18 3.99
CA ASP A 247 4.96 11.89 3.24
C ASP A 247 5.15 10.39 3.00
N VAL A 248 5.46 10.04 1.75
CA VAL A 248 5.83 8.67 1.34
C VAL A 248 7.16 8.66 0.60
N VAL A 249 7.91 9.75 0.65
CA VAL A 249 9.17 9.95 -0.08
C VAL A 249 10.37 10.05 0.85
N GLY A 250 10.27 10.84 1.93
CA GLY A 250 11.41 11.12 2.81
C GLY A 250 12.54 11.87 2.12
N GLY A 251 13.78 11.60 2.56
CA GLY A 251 15.00 12.08 1.91
C GLY A 251 15.30 13.56 2.11
N PRO A 252 16.08 14.21 1.21
CA PRO A 252 16.67 15.53 1.44
C PRO A 252 15.66 16.67 1.52
N GLN A 253 14.42 16.46 1.07
CA GLN A 253 13.34 17.46 1.16
C GLN A 253 12.71 17.55 2.57
N TRP A 254 13.04 16.64 3.47
CA TRP A 254 12.53 16.58 4.84
C TRP A 254 12.52 17.94 5.57
N PRO A 255 13.61 18.76 5.59
CA PRO A 255 13.57 20.05 6.29
C PRO A 255 12.54 21.02 5.71
N SER A 256 12.36 21.01 4.39
CA SER A 256 11.37 21.87 3.72
C SER A 256 9.93 21.47 4.04
N TYR A 257 9.67 20.18 4.21
CA TYR A 257 8.35 19.68 4.63
C TYR A 257 8.02 20.10 6.05
N LEU A 258 8.98 20.04 6.98
CA LEU A 258 8.77 20.54 8.35
C LEU A 258 8.56 22.07 8.38
N ALA A 259 9.33 22.82 7.58
CA ALA A 259 9.19 24.28 7.47
C ALA A 259 7.84 24.71 6.85
N ALA A 260 7.23 23.86 6.03
CA ALA A 260 5.92 24.12 5.44
C ALA A 260 4.77 23.96 6.45
N LEU A 261 4.96 23.26 7.56
CA LEU A 261 3.93 23.07 8.58
C LEU A 261 3.68 24.36 9.37
N ARG A 262 2.41 24.65 9.66
CA ARG A 262 2.08 25.68 10.63
C ARG A 262 2.45 25.23 12.06
N ARG A 263 2.47 26.17 12.99
CA ARG A 263 2.60 25.83 14.42
C ARG A 263 1.48 24.83 14.83
N GLY A 264 1.85 23.80 15.55
CA GLY A 264 0.97 22.68 15.90
C GLY A 264 0.60 21.79 14.72
N GLY A 265 1.32 21.89 13.60
CA GLY A 265 1.14 21.04 12.44
C GLY A 265 1.62 19.61 12.67
N ARG A 266 1.22 18.69 11.78
CA ARG A 266 1.49 17.26 11.92
C ARG A 266 2.18 16.74 10.65
N TYR A 267 3.24 15.99 10.86
CA TYR A 267 3.94 15.26 9.79
C TYR A 267 3.70 13.77 9.99
N VAL A 268 3.19 13.09 8.98
CA VAL A 268 3.00 11.64 8.99
C VAL A 268 3.76 11.00 7.84
N ILE A 269 4.50 9.92 8.12
CA ILE A 269 5.33 9.22 7.14
C ILE A 269 5.03 7.73 7.10
N SER A 270 5.02 7.18 5.85
CA SER A 270 4.93 5.75 5.57
C SER A 270 5.72 5.39 4.31
N GLY A 271 7.01 5.62 4.35
CA GLY A 271 7.91 5.28 3.24
C GLY A 271 9.05 6.30 3.08
N ALA A 272 10.18 5.82 2.59
CA ALA A 272 11.40 6.61 2.50
C ALA A 272 12.17 6.34 1.19
N ILE A 273 11.47 6.30 0.05
CA ILE A 273 12.06 6.02 -1.27
C ILE A 273 13.12 7.03 -1.68
N GLY A 274 13.05 8.26 -1.15
CA GLY A 274 14.04 9.33 -1.38
C GLY A 274 15.26 9.25 -0.45
N GLY A 275 15.27 8.31 0.49
CA GLY A 275 16.32 8.07 1.48
C GLY A 275 15.76 8.02 2.90
N PRO A 276 16.20 7.03 3.71
CA PRO A 276 15.66 6.82 5.05
C PRO A 276 16.34 7.71 6.12
N LEU A 277 17.55 8.19 5.86
CA LEU A 277 18.32 8.97 6.83
C LEU A 277 18.09 10.47 6.63
N VAL A 278 17.60 11.15 7.66
CA VAL A 278 17.32 12.59 7.65
C VAL A 278 17.85 13.23 8.94
N GLU A 279 18.27 14.51 8.83
CA GLU A 279 18.70 15.30 9.97
C GLU A 279 17.53 16.14 10.51
N LEU A 280 17.33 16.14 11.84
CA LEU A 280 16.30 16.93 12.51
C LEU A 280 16.91 17.97 13.44
N ASP A 281 16.67 19.26 13.16
CA ASP A 281 16.87 20.31 14.14
C ASP A 281 15.72 20.29 15.17
N LEU A 282 16.02 19.84 16.39
CA LEU A 282 15.03 19.74 17.45
C LEU A 282 14.32 21.06 17.76
N ARG A 283 14.97 22.21 17.49
CA ARG A 283 14.34 23.54 17.65
C ARG A 283 13.15 23.71 16.73
N THR A 284 13.23 23.21 15.50
CA THR A 284 12.10 23.21 14.56
C THR A 284 10.93 22.42 15.14
N LEU A 285 11.20 21.27 15.76
CA LEU A 285 10.15 20.43 16.34
C LEU A 285 9.44 21.12 17.51
N TYR A 286 10.22 21.55 18.55
CA TYR A 286 9.59 22.03 19.79
C TYR A 286 9.15 23.50 19.73
N LEU A 287 9.83 24.37 18.96
CA LEU A 287 9.43 25.78 18.86
C LEU A 287 8.17 25.98 18.00
N GLU A 288 7.91 25.08 17.09
CA GLU A 288 6.70 25.09 16.24
C GLU A 288 5.63 24.11 16.74
N ASP A 289 5.83 23.48 17.92
CA ASP A 289 4.89 22.52 18.53
C ASP A 289 4.45 21.40 17.54
N LEU A 290 5.38 20.87 16.72
CA LEU A 290 5.07 19.89 15.68
C LEU A 290 4.86 18.49 16.27
N THR A 291 4.05 17.69 15.60
CA THR A 291 3.89 16.27 15.86
C THR A 291 4.44 15.46 14.69
N LEU A 292 5.33 14.50 14.97
CA LEU A 292 5.88 13.56 13.97
C LEU A 292 5.27 12.18 14.23
N ILE A 293 4.75 11.53 13.17
CA ILE A 293 3.97 10.30 13.25
C ILE A 293 4.52 9.29 12.24
N GLY A 294 4.88 8.09 12.70
CA GLY A 294 5.12 6.92 11.85
C GLY A 294 3.81 6.16 11.60
N ALA A 295 3.65 5.64 10.39
CA ALA A 295 2.50 4.83 10.02
C ALA A 295 2.96 3.62 9.20
N THR A 296 2.65 2.40 9.68
CA THR A 296 3.03 1.15 9.01
C THR A 296 1.90 0.13 9.10
N ILE A 297 1.71 -0.50 10.26
CA ILE A 297 0.73 -1.56 10.48
C ILE A 297 -0.65 -0.92 10.65
N THR A 298 -1.53 -1.16 9.68
CA THR A 298 -2.91 -0.66 9.73
C THR A 298 -3.76 -1.42 10.75
N ALA A 299 -4.58 -0.72 11.51
CA ALA A 299 -5.56 -1.37 12.38
C ALA A 299 -6.68 -2.04 11.54
N PRO A 300 -7.25 -3.18 11.99
CA PRO A 300 -8.35 -3.86 11.27
C PRO A 300 -9.54 -2.94 10.99
N SER A 301 -9.82 -2.00 11.89
CA SER A 301 -10.89 -1.00 11.71
C SER A 301 -10.63 -0.05 10.54
N VAL A 302 -9.35 0.22 10.21
CA VAL A 302 -8.96 1.05 9.06
C VAL A 302 -9.27 0.32 7.76
N PHE A 303 -8.96 -0.97 7.66
CA PHE A 303 -9.28 -1.74 6.46
C PHE A 303 -10.80 -1.90 6.27
N ALA A 304 -11.55 -2.13 7.33
CA ALA A 304 -13.02 -2.15 7.28
C ALA A 304 -13.60 -0.79 6.85
N GLU A 305 -12.99 0.33 7.26
CA GLU A 305 -13.36 1.67 6.78
C GLU A 305 -13.00 1.85 5.31
N LEU A 306 -11.84 1.37 4.86
CA LEU A 306 -11.44 1.40 3.47
C LEU A 306 -12.48 0.72 2.58
N VAL A 307 -12.91 -0.49 2.95
CA VAL A 307 -13.96 -1.21 2.21
C VAL A 307 -15.25 -0.37 2.12
N ARG A 308 -15.66 0.29 3.21
CA ARG A 308 -16.84 1.19 3.20
C ARG A 308 -16.66 2.37 2.25
N LEU A 309 -15.47 2.98 2.18
CA LEU A 309 -15.19 4.07 1.25
C LEU A 309 -15.23 3.61 -0.22
N ILE A 310 -14.74 2.41 -0.50
CA ILE A 310 -14.82 1.77 -1.83
C ILE A 310 -16.28 1.53 -2.21
N GLU A 311 -17.05 0.88 -1.34
CA GLU A 311 -18.46 0.56 -1.59
C GLU A 311 -19.34 1.80 -1.74
N ALA A 312 -19.02 2.87 -1.02
CA ALA A 312 -19.69 4.17 -1.16
C ALA A 312 -19.28 4.94 -2.44
N GLY A 313 -18.23 4.48 -3.15
CA GLY A 313 -17.68 5.20 -4.31
C GLY A 313 -16.98 6.51 -3.93
N ALA A 314 -16.60 6.68 -2.66
CA ALA A 314 -15.91 7.87 -2.16
C ALA A 314 -14.48 7.99 -2.70
N ILE A 315 -13.88 6.87 -3.04
CA ILE A 315 -12.59 6.76 -3.71
C ILE A 315 -12.73 5.89 -4.97
N GLN A 316 -11.95 6.20 -5.99
CA GLN A 316 -12.01 5.54 -7.29
C GLN A 316 -10.73 4.74 -7.56
N PRO A 317 -10.80 3.60 -8.28
CA PRO A 317 -9.62 2.82 -8.61
C PRO A 317 -8.66 3.63 -9.49
N ALA A 318 -7.37 3.56 -9.17
CA ALA A 318 -6.31 4.25 -9.89
C ALA A 318 -5.38 3.23 -10.57
N VAL A 319 -5.88 2.52 -11.59
CA VAL A 319 -5.12 1.53 -12.38
C VAL A 319 -4.45 2.23 -13.55
N ALA A 320 -3.11 2.12 -13.64
CA ALA A 320 -2.30 2.67 -14.71
C ALA A 320 -2.05 1.66 -15.84
N ALA A 321 -1.76 0.41 -15.47
CA ALA A 321 -1.52 -0.67 -16.42
C ALA A 321 -1.85 -2.03 -15.79
N THR A 322 -2.11 -3.02 -16.66
CA THR A 322 -2.41 -4.41 -16.26
C THR A 322 -1.51 -5.35 -17.05
N PHE A 323 -0.99 -6.37 -16.36
CA PHE A 323 -0.14 -7.42 -16.95
C PHE A 323 -0.65 -8.80 -16.51
N PRO A 324 -0.53 -9.85 -17.35
CA PRO A 324 -0.71 -11.23 -16.89
C PRO A 324 0.32 -11.59 -15.81
N LEU A 325 -0.04 -12.51 -14.88
CA LEU A 325 0.86 -12.96 -13.82
C LEU A 325 2.23 -13.43 -14.36
N ALA A 326 2.24 -14.18 -15.46
CA ALA A 326 3.46 -14.66 -16.09
C ALA A 326 4.42 -13.53 -16.57
N GLN A 327 3.93 -12.31 -16.71
CA GLN A 327 4.72 -11.14 -17.09
C GLN A 327 5.20 -10.30 -15.89
N ILE A 328 5.30 -10.89 -14.70
CA ILE A 328 5.69 -10.20 -13.45
C ILE A 328 6.97 -9.37 -13.61
N LYS A 329 7.98 -9.88 -14.33
CA LYS A 329 9.25 -9.16 -14.54
C LYS A 329 9.03 -7.86 -15.32
N ALA A 330 8.25 -7.90 -16.40
CA ALA A 330 7.91 -6.73 -17.18
C ALA A 330 7.04 -5.74 -16.37
N ALA A 331 6.11 -6.25 -15.57
CA ALA A 331 5.28 -5.46 -14.69
C ALA A 331 6.09 -4.73 -13.61
N GLN A 332 7.06 -5.41 -12.96
CA GLN A 332 7.96 -4.78 -12.00
C GLN A 332 8.93 -3.78 -12.67
N GLN A 333 9.40 -4.05 -13.90
CA GLN A 333 10.19 -3.07 -14.66
C GLN A 333 9.40 -1.78 -14.92
N ALA A 334 8.16 -1.91 -15.41
CA ALA A 334 7.28 -0.77 -15.59
C ALA A 334 7.00 -0.03 -14.28
N PHE A 335 6.82 -0.78 -13.17
CA PHE A 335 6.63 -0.21 -11.85
C PHE A 335 7.85 0.60 -11.37
N ILE A 336 9.06 0.09 -11.56
CA ILE A 336 10.33 0.74 -11.17
C ILE A 336 10.58 1.99 -12.01
N ALA A 337 10.22 2.01 -13.28
CA ALA A 337 10.35 3.18 -14.16
C ALA A 337 9.53 4.39 -13.68
N LYS A 338 8.49 4.16 -12.87
CA LYS A 338 7.65 5.22 -12.26
C LYS A 338 7.06 6.20 -13.28
N ASP A 339 6.84 5.79 -14.53
CA ASP A 339 6.33 6.67 -15.59
C ASP A 339 4.80 6.55 -15.77
N PHE A 340 4.07 6.56 -14.64
CA PHE A 340 2.62 6.44 -14.61
C PHE A 340 2.03 7.18 -13.41
N VAL A 341 0.69 7.28 -13.38
CA VAL A 341 -0.09 7.73 -12.23
C VAL A 341 -0.99 6.58 -11.77
N GLY A 342 -0.92 6.20 -10.50
CA GLY A 342 -1.72 5.13 -9.90
C GLY A 342 -0.94 3.83 -9.69
N LYS A 343 -1.56 2.68 -10.03
CA LYS A 343 -1.09 1.32 -9.71
C LYS A 343 -0.88 0.47 -10.95
N ILE A 344 0.08 -0.46 -10.88
CA ILE A 344 0.22 -1.57 -11.83
C ILE A 344 -0.39 -2.81 -11.18
N VAL A 345 -1.23 -3.53 -11.92
CA VAL A 345 -1.99 -4.69 -11.44
C VAL A 345 -1.68 -5.90 -12.30
N LEU A 346 -1.51 -7.04 -11.65
CA LEU A 346 -1.44 -8.35 -12.30
C LEU A 346 -2.86 -8.92 -12.42
N ASP A 347 -3.28 -9.25 -13.62
CA ASP A 347 -4.48 -10.05 -13.88
C ASP A 347 -4.07 -11.53 -13.80
N VAL A 348 -4.43 -12.16 -12.69
CA VAL A 348 -4.05 -13.54 -12.43
C VAL A 348 -4.97 -14.50 -13.17
N ALA A 349 -6.23 -14.11 -13.37
CA ALA A 349 -7.23 -14.91 -14.06
C ALA A 349 -7.03 -14.96 -15.59
N ALA A 350 -6.26 -14.03 -16.16
CA ALA A 350 -5.97 -13.95 -17.60
C ALA A 350 -4.78 -14.81 -18.05
N GLY A 351 -4.26 -15.69 -17.19
CA GLY A 351 -3.05 -16.51 -17.42
C GLY A 351 -3.26 -17.82 -18.14
#